data_da8d091d48e05f06d4087b5c0738bf9a
#
_entry.id   da8d091d48e05f06d4087b5c0738bf9a
#
_cell.length_a   1.000
_cell.length_b   1.000
_cell.length_c   1.000
_cell.angle_alpha   90.00
_cell.angle_beta   90.00
_cell.angle_gamma   90.00
#
_symmetry.space_group_name_H-M   'P 1'
#
loop_
_entity.id
_entity.type
_entity.pdbx_description
1 polymer ?
#
loop_
_entity_poly.entity_id
_entity_poly.type
_entity_poly.pdbx_seq_one_letter_code
_entity_poly.pdbx_strand_id
1 'polypeptide(L)'
;KPKRRTKADIARQNGLEPLANAILLQLDKSISRTAERFVKGEVKSVAEALEGAKFIIAEAVNENESVRKAVRAIYRREAVISSKAVKAKVDAEEAQKYRDYFDFSESLRRCSSHRLLAMRRGEREGFLKVSISADDEACKQKIKAQYVRGYGECSKLVGEAADDAFKRLLKPSIETE
;
A
#
# COMPACT_ATOMS: atom_id res chain seq x y z
N LYS A 1 -6.21 15.66 -17.79
CA LYS A 1 -4.90 15.01 -17.74
C LYS A 1 -5.01 13.54 -18.09
N PRO A 2 -4.26 13.02 -19.06
CA PRO A 2 -4.32 11.59 -19.37
C PRO A 2 -3.87 10.77 -18.15
N LYS A 3 -4.62 9.73 -17.88
CA LYS A 3 -4.35 8.84 -16.75
C LYS A 3 -3.05 8.08 -17.01
N ARG A 4 -2.15 8.10 -16.04
CA ARG A 4 -0.88 7.38 -16.16
C ARG A 4 -1.14 5.87 -16.18
N ARG A 5 -0.47 5.16 -17.08
CA ARG A 5 -0.59 3.70 -17.16
C ARG A 5 0.01 3.07 -15.91
N THR A 6 -0.78 2.20 -15.26
CA THR A 6 -0.34 1.47 -14.08
C THR A 6 0.32 0.15 -14.51
N LYS A 7 1.01 -0.50 -13.57
CA LYS A 7 1.57 -1.84 -13.80
C LYS A 7 0.46 -2.84 -14.11
N ALA A 8 -0.71 -2.69 -13.48
CA ALA A 8 -1.87 -3.54 -13.75
C ALA A 8 -2.40 -3.31 -15.17
N ASP A 9 -2.43 -2.06 -15.65
CA ASP A 9 -2.86 -1.75 -17.02
C ASP A 9 -1.96 -2.42 -18.04
N ILE A 10 -0.65 -2.37 -17.82
CA ILE A 10 0.33 -3.03 -18.69
C ILE A 10 0.11 -4.54 -18.69
N ALA A 11 -0.11 -5.12 -17.52
CA ALA A 11 -0.38 -6.56 -17.39
C ALA A 11 -1.66 -6.97 -18.12
N ARG A 12 -2.72 -6.17 -18.03
CA ARG A 12 -3.96 -6.42 -18.78
C ARG A 12 -3.74 -6.37 -20.28
N GLN A 13 -2.96 -5.39 -20.73
CA GLN A 13 -2.61 -5.25 -22.13
C GLN A 13 -1.84 -6.47 -22.63
N ASN A 14 -1.04 -7.08 -21.78
CA ASN A 14 -0.28 -8.30 -22.08
C ASN A 14 -1.13 -9.57 -21.99
N GLY A 15 -2.44 -9.45 -21.72
CA GLY A 15 -3.36 -10.57 -21.71
C GLY A 15 -3.33 -11.39 -20.42
N LEU A 16 -2.86 -10.83 -19.32
CA LEU A 16 -2.66 -11.57 -18.06
C LEU A 16 -3.88 -11.59 -17.14
N GLU A 17 -4.97 -10.91 -17.49
CA GLU A 17 -6.16 -10.88 -16.63
C GLU A 17 -6.77 -12.27 -16.38
N PRO A 18 -6.91 -13.16 -17.40
CA PRO A 18 -7.39 -14.52 -17.12
C PRO A 18 -6.49 -15.29 -16.16
N LEU A 19 -5.18 -15.08 -16.25
CA LEU A 19 -4.24 -15.71 -15.31
C LEU A 19 -4.47 -15.18 -13.88
N ALA A 20 -4.66 -13.87 -13.73
CA ALA A 20 -4.96 -13.26 -12.42
C ALA A 20 -6.25 -13.86 -11.84
N ASN A 21 -7.29 -14.04 -12.66
CA ASN A 21 -8.55 -14.64 -12.24
C ASN A 21 -8.36 -16.10 -11.80
N ALA A 22 -7.54 -16.86 -12.52
CA ALA A 22 -7.23 -18.24 -12.16
C ALA A 22 -6.51 -18.32 -10.81
N ILE A 23 -5.57 -17.39 -10.56
CA ILE A 23 -4.85 -17.32 -9.28
C ILE A 23 -5.83 -16.98 -8.15
N LEU A 24 -6.72 -16.01 -8.36
CA LEU A 24 -7.69 -15.60 -7.33
C LEU A 24 -8.64 -16.71 -6.93
N LEU A 25 -9.00 -17.62 -7.85
CA LEU A 25 -9.84 -18.76 -7.53
C LEU A 25 -9.14 -19.74 -6.58
N GLN A 26 -7.81 -19.77 -6.59
CA GLN A 26 -6.98 -20.59 -5.71
C GLN A 26 -7.30 -22.09 -5.77
N LEU A 27 -7.73 -22.54 -6.93
CA LEU A 27 -8.08 -23.93 -7.19
C LEU A 27 -7.03 -24.69 -8.02
N ASP A 28 -6.19 -23.95 -8.75
CA ASP A 28 -5.18 -24.56 -9.62
C ASP A 28 -3.98 -25.01 -8.79
N LYS A 29 -3.69 -26.30 -8.81
CA LYS A 29 -2.58 -26.89 -8.06
C LYS A 29 -1.23 -26.72 -8.77
N SER A 30 -1.25 -26.30 -10.03
CA SER A 30 -0.05 -26.15 -10.85
C SER A 30 -0.11 -24.82 -11.63
N ILE A 31 -0.25 -23.73 -10.91
CA ILE A 31 -0.42 -22.41 -11.54
C ILE A 31 0.77 -22.01 -12.41
N SER A 32 1.98 -22.44 -12.06
CA SER A 32 3.16 -22.16 -12.87
C SER A 32 3.02 -22.79 -14.27
N ARG A 33 2.47 -23.99 -14.35
CA ARG A 33 2.21 -24.66 -15.62
C ARG A 33 1.14 -23.92 -16.43
N THR A 34 0.07 -23.48 -15.75
CA THR A 34 -0.96 -22.67 -16.39
C THR A 34 -0.38 -21.35 -16.92
N ALA A 35 0.54 -20.75 -16.18
CA ALA A 35 1.18 -19.49 -16.55
C ALA A 35 2.02 -19.63 -17.84
N GLU A 36 2.50 -20.84 -18.17
CA GLU A 36 3.26 -21.07 -19.41
C GLU A 36 2.50 -20.64 -20.66
N ARG A 37 1.17 -20.74 -20.64
CA ARG A 37 0.30 -20.37 -21.75
C ARG A 37 0.27 -18.85 -21.99
N PHE A 38 0.72 -18.09 -21.03
CA PHE A 38 0.72 -16.61 -21.06
C PHE A 38 2.09 -16.03 -21.43
N VAL A 39 3.08 -16.89 -21.63
CA VAL A 39 4.43 -16.48 -22.04
C VAL A 39 4.42 -16.24 -23.54
N LYS A 40 4.21 -14.98 -23.91
CA LYS A 40 4.17 -14.56 -25.33
C LYS A 40 4.32 -13.05 -25.39
N GLY A 41 4.71 -12.53 -26.55
CA GLY A 41 4.87 -11.09 -26.76
C GLY A 41 5.86 -10.47 -25.77
N GLU A 42 5.41 -9.49 -25.03
CA GLU A 42 6.23 -8.79 -24.02
C GLU A 42 6.47 -9.62 -22.75
N VAL A 43 5.70 -10.69 -22.55
CA VAL A 43 5.87 -11.58 -21.38
C VAL A 43 6.87 -12.67 -21.78
N LYS A 44 8.06 -12.63 -21.21
CA LYS A 44 9.19 -13.46 -21.62
C LYS A 44 9.41 -14.72 -20.78
N SER A 45 8.77 -14.82 -19.62
CA SER A 45 8.93 -15.98 -18.73
C SER A 45 7.68 -16.21 -17.88
N VAL A 46 7.61 -17.39 -17.28
CA VAL A 46 6.54 -17.72 -16.31
C VAL A 46 6.58 -16.73 -15.14
N ALA A 47 7.78 -16.39 -14.66
CA ALA A 47 7.94 -15.42 -13.58
C ALA A 47 7.33 -14.06 -13.94
N GLU A 48 7.55 -13.58 -15.16
CA GLU A 48 6.97 -12.32 -15.61
C GLU A 48 5.44 -12.40 -15.74
N ALA A 49 4.93 -13.53 -16.21
CA ALA A 49 3.48 -13.75 -16.30
C ALA A 49 2.83 -13.69 -14.91
N LEU A 50 3.41 -14.39 -13.94
CA LEU A 50 2.90 -14.42 -12.57
C LEU A 50 3.02 -13.04 -11.92
N GLU A 51 4.11 -12.34 -12.13
CA GLU A 51 4.32 -10.99 -11.59
C GLU A 51 3.28 -10.01 -12.13
N GLY A 52 3.03 -10.03 -13.44
CA GLY A 52 2.01 -9.20 -14.06
C GLY A 52 0.62 -9.51 -13.51
N ALA A 53 0.30 -10.79 -13.35
CA ALA A 53 -0.97 -11.21 -12.78
C ALA A 53 -1.12 -10.71 -11.34
N LYS A 54 -0.05 -10.71 -10.55
CA LYS A 54 -0.07 -10.18 -9.18
C LYS A 54 -0.37 -8.68 -9.17
N PHE A 55 0.13 -7.92 -10.13
CA PHE A 55 -0.19 -6.48 -10.20
C PHE A 55 -1.69 -6.25 -10.42
N ILE A 56 -2.33 -7.09 -11.24
CA ILE A 56 -3.79 -7.01 -11.46
C ILE A 56 -4.53 -7.33 -10.16
N ILE A 57 -4.10 -8.37 -9.44
CA ILE A 57 -4.70 -8.75 -8.16
C ILE A 57 -4.51 -7.63 -7.13
N ALA A 58 -3.32 -7.05 -7.06
CA ALA A 58 -3.02 -5.96 -6.13
C ALA A 58 -3.93 -4.75 -6.38
N GLU A 59 -4.19 -4.41 -7.63
CA GLU A 59 -5.11 -3.33 -7.96
C GLU A 59 -6.54 -3.64 -7.49
N ALA A 60 -7.00 -4.88 -7.69
CA ALA A 60 -8.32 -5.32 -7.23
C ALA A 60 -8.42 -5.23 -5.70
N VAL A 61 -7.38 -5.64 -4.98
CA VAL A 61 -7.32 -5.53 -3.52
C VAL A 61 -7.40 -4.06 -3.10
N ASN A 62 -6.64 -3.20 -3.75
CA ASN A 62 -6.64 -1.76 -3.46
C ASN A 62 -8.02 -1.11 -3.65
N GLU A 63 -8.77 -1.56 -4.64
CA GLU A 63 -10.09 -1.02 -4.96
C GLU A 63 -11.23 -1.63 -4.13
N ASN A 64 -10.94 -2.67 -3.37
CA ASN A 64 -11.95 -3.38 -2.57
C ASN A 64 -12.37 -2.55 -1.37
N GLU A 65 -13.64 -2.13 -1.33
CA GLU A 65 -14.18 -1.31 -0.26
C GLU A 65 -14.12 -1.97 1.12
N SER A 66 -14.35 -3.27 1.18
CA SER A 66 -14.27 -4.02 2.44
C SER A 66 -12.84 -3.99 3.02
N VAL A 67 -11.85 -4.15 2.15
CA VAL A 67 -10.43 -4.05 2.53
C VAL A 67 -10.12 -2.65 3.03
N ARG A 68 -10.54 -1.64 2.29
CA ARG A 68 -10.29 -0.24 2.65
C ARG A 68 -10.91 0.12 4.00
N LYS A 69 -12.14 -0.32 4.23
CA LYS A 69 -12.82 -0.13 5.51
C LYS A 69 -12.06 -0.77 6.67
N ALA A 70 -11.58 -2.00 6.48
CA ALA A 70 -10.84 -2.72 7.52
C ALA A 70 -9.53 -2.01 7.86
N VAL A 71 -8.79 -1.56 6.85
CA VAL A 71 -7.53 -0.85 7.06
C VAL A 71 -7.77 0.51 7.72
N ARG A 72 -8.77 1.26 7.25
CA ARG A 72 -9.15 2.55 7.86
C ARG A 72 -9.52 2.38 9.34
N ALA A 73 -10.20 1.30 9.68
CA ALA A 73 -10.57 1.02 11.07
C ALA A 73 -9.34 0.82 11.95
N ILE A 74 -8.32 0.11 11.45
CA ILE A 74 -7.06 -0.08 12.16
C ILE A 74 -6.36 1.27 12.35
N TYR A 75 -6.28 2.08 11.30
CA TYR A 75 -5.67 3.42 11.36
C TYR A 75 -6.39 4.31 12.38
N ARG A 76 -7.72 4.26 12.39
CA ARG A 76 -8.52 5.06 13.31
C ARG A 76 -8.23 4.74 14.77
N ARG A 77 -7.99 3.47 15.08
CA ARG A 77 -7.73 3.02 16.46
C ARG A 77 -6.27 3.17 16.87
N GLU A 78 -5.34 2.93 15.97
CA GLU A 78 -3.94 2.68 16.31
C GLU A 78 -2.94 3.62 15.64
N ALA A 79 -3.37 4.45 14.70
CA ALA A 79 -2.43 5.31 13.98
C ALA A 79 -1.72 6.27 14.92
N VAL A 80 -0.43 6.45 14.65
CA VAL A 80 0.42 7.39 15.37
C VAL A 80 0.88 8.44 14.37
N ILE A 81 0.73 9.71 14.73
CA ILE A 81 1.30 10.81 13.97
C ILE A 81 2.67 11.12 14.56
N SER A 82 3.67 11.21 13.68
CA SER A 82 5.05 11.50 14.06
C SER A 82 5.55 12.70 13.29
N SER A 83 6.34 13.53 13.96
CA SER A 83 6.93 14.71 13.36
C SER A 83 8.40 14.77 13.73
N LYS A 84 9.26 15.03 12.72
CA LYS A 84 10.69 15.17 12.91
C LYS A 84 11.22 16.40 12.19
N ALA A 85 12.26 17.00 12.73
CA ALA A 85 12.90 18.14 12.09
C ALA A 85 13.59 17.74 10.78
N VAL A 86 13.52 18.61 9.79
CA VAL A 86 14.34 18.49 8.59
C VAL A 86 15.75 18.94 8.98
N LYS A 87 16.70 18.03 9.04
CA LYS A 87 18.06 18.27 9.56
C LYS A 87 18.77 19.47 8.92
N ALA A 88 18.58 19.66 7.63
CA ALA A 88 19.23 20.76 6.91
C ALA A 88 18.70 22.13 7.32
N LYS A 89 17.53 22.20 7.97
CA LYS A 89 16.86 23.46 8.32
C LYS A 89 16.63 23.65 9.81
N VAL A 90 17.08 22.72 10.64
CA VAL A 90 16.80 22.72 12.08
C VAL A 90 17.32 23.96 12.79
N ASP A 91 18.43 24.54 12.30
CA ASP A 91 19.05 25.73 12.89
C ASP A 91 18.49 27.05 12.36
N ALA A 92 17.59 27.02 11.38
CA ALA A 92 16.99 28.22 10.83
C ALA A 92 16.11 28.91 11.90
N GLU A 93 16.15 30.24 11.94
CA GLU A 93 15.38 31.03 12.89
C GLU A 93 13.88 30.74 12.77
N GLU A 94 13.39 30.69 11.55
CA GLU A 94 11.96 30.44 11.29
C GLU A 94 11.53 29.03 11.70
N ALA A 95 12.46 28.09 11.80
CA ALA A 95 12.16 26.72 12.22
C ALA A 95 11.84 26.63 13.71
N GLN A 96 12.31 27.58 14.54
CA GLN A 96 12.21 27.52 15.98
C GLN A 96 10.76 27.54 16.50
N LYS A 97 9.84 28.11 15.74
CA LYS A 97 8.42 28.10 16.12
C LYS A 97 7.81 26.67 16.07
N TYR A 98 8.50 25.72 15.40
CA TYR A 98 8.09 24.32 15.33
C TYR A 98 8.93 23.41 16.22
N ARG A 99 9.73 23.98 17.12
CA ARG A 99 10.67 23.26 17.98
C ARG A 99 10.01 22.11 18.77
N ASP A 100 8.78 22.29 19.24
CA ASP A 100 8.06 21.28 20.00
C ASP A 100 7.75 20.03 19.16
N TYR A 101 7.84 20.14 17.85
CA TYR A 101 7.54 19.07 16.90
C TYR A 101 8.78 18.51 16.20
N PHE A 102 9.98 18.87 16.64
CA PHE A 102 11.23 18.38 16.05
C PHE A 102 11.44 16.89 16.28
N ASP A 103 10.88 16.36 17.34
CA ASP A 103 10.90 14.92 17.65
C ASP A 103 9.65 14.64 18.49
N PHE A 104 8.54 14.41 17.81
CA PHE A 104 7.24 14.32 18.45
C PHE A 104 6.44 13.16 17.86
N SER A 105 5.70 12.45 18.73
CA SER A 105 4.73 11.46 18.25
C SER A 105 3.62 11.32 19.27
N GLU A 106 2.42 11.07 18.78
CA GLU A 106 1.27 10.76 19.63
C GLU A 106 0.22 10.00 18.84
N SER A 107 -0.71 9.39 19.54
CA SER A 107 -1.87 8.75 18.92
C SER A 107 -2.64 9.79 18.10
N LEU A 108 -2.89 9.50 16.84
CA LEU A 108 -3.65 10.38 15.94
C LEU A 108 -5.04 10.66 16.51
N ARG A 109 -5.63 9.68 17.14
CA ARG A 109 -6.93 9.74 17.80
C ARG A 109 -7.00 10.81 18.90
N ARG A 110 -5.86 11.05 19.57
CA ARG A 110 -5.74 12.01 20.67
C ARG A 110 -5.13 13.34 20.24
N CYS A 111 -4.70 13.43 18.99
CA CYS A 111 -4.07 14.63 18.49
C CYS A 111 -5.12 15.73 18.31
N SER A 112 -4.89 16.88 18.95
CA SER A 112 -5.79 18.02 18.79
C SER A 112 -5.67 18.61 17.39
N SER A 113 -6.75 19.21 16.90
CA SER A 113 -6.74 19.91 15.61
C SER A 113 -5.65 20.97 15.57
N HIS A 114 -5.44 21.67 16.67
CA HIS A 114 -4.41 22.70 16.80
C HIS A 114 -3.00 22.14 16.51
N ARG A 115 -2.66 21.03 17.16
CA ARG A 115 -1.35 20.40 16.95
C ARG A 115 -1.20 19.86 15.55
N LEU A 116 -2.25 19.23 15.03
CA LEU A 116 -2.23 18.69 13.66
C LEU A 116 -1.99 19.81 12.65
N LEU A 117 -2.69 20.93 12.78
CA LEU A 117 -2.53 22.07 11.88
C LEU A 117 -1.13 22.66 11.99
N ALA A 118 -0.57 22.74 13.20
CA ALA A 118 0.79 23.24 13.40
C ALA A 118 1.83 22.36 12.71
N MET A 119 1.71 21.04 12.85
CA MET A 119 2.61 20.09 12.18
C MET A 119 2.49 20.15 10.67
N ARG A 120 1.25 20.24 10.14
CA ARG A 120 1.03 20.34 8.69
C ARG A 120 1.59 21.65 8.13
N ARG A 121 1.50 22.73 8.89
CA ARG A 121 2.11 24.02 8.49
C ARG A 121 3.63 23.87 8.43
N GLY A 122 4.25 23.27 9.45
CA GLY A 122 5.69 23.03 9.47
C GLY A 122 6.15 22.17 8.30
N GLU A 123 5.35 21.18 7.94
CA GLU A 123 5.62 20.33 6.78
C GLU A 123 5.58 21.13 5.47
N ARG A 124 4.55 21.95 5.30
CA ARG A 124 4.42 22.81 4.09
C ARG A 124 5.55 23.81 3.96
N GLU A 125 5.99 24.36 5.08
CA GLU A 125 7.11 25.33 5.10
C GLU A 125 8.47 24.66 4.98
N GLY A 126 8.52 23.32 4.99
CA GLY A 126 9.74 22.56 4.79
C GLY A 126 10.59 22.36 6.02
N PHE A 127 10.08 22.63 7.22
CA PHE A 127 10.83 22.49 8.47
C PHE A 127 10.58 21.16 9.18
N LEU A 128 9.49 20.49 8.89
CA LEU A 128 9.10 19.23 9.51
C LEU A 128 8.82 18.15 8.48
N LYS A 129 9.13 16.91 8.87
CA LYS A 129 8.67 15.71 8.17
C LYS A 129 7.58 15.08 9.04
N VAL A 130 6.37 15.02 8.51
CA VAL A 130 5.21 14.48 9.24
C VAL A 130 4.81 13.15 8.60
N SER A 131 4.63 12.13 9.42
CA SER A 131 4.18 10.82 8.96
C SER A 131 3.08 10.28 9.86
N ILE A 132 2.20 9.48 9.25
CA ILE A 132 1.15 8.77 9.96
C ILE A 132 1.41 7.29 9.72
N SER A 133 1.48 6.50 10.79
CA SER A 133 1.73 5.08 10.69
C SER A 133 0.82 4.28 11.61
N ALA A 134 0.60 3.03 11.24
CA ALA A 134 -0.14 2.08 12.05
C ALA A 134 0.62 0.75 11.99
N ASP A 135 0.09 -0.29 12.63
CA ASP A 135 0.70 -1.62 12.59
C ASP A 135 0.53 -2.23 11.20
N ASP A 136 1.57 -2.20 10.39
CA ASP A 136 1.56 -2.72 9.03
C ASP A 136 1.21 -4.21 8.98
N GLU A 137 1.73 -5.00 9.93
CA GLU A 137 1.46 -6.43 9.97
C GLU A 137 -0.01 -6.72 10.27
N ALA A 138 -0.62 -5.96 11.18
CA ALA A 138 -2.04 -6.09 11.48
C ALA A 138 -2.89 -5.79 10.24
N CYS A 139 -2.53 -4.74 9.49
CA CYS A 139 -3.21 -4.39 8.24
C CYS A 139 -3.09 -5.50 7.20
N LYS A 140 -1.88 -6.00 6.99
CA LYS A 140 -1.63 -7.09 6.05
C LYS A 140 -2.41 -8.35 6.40
N GLN A 141 -2.46 -8.71 7.68
CA GLN A 141 -3.18 -9.88 8.14
C GLN A 141 -4.69 -9.75 7.87
N LYS A 142 -5.25 -8.56 8.09
CA LYS A 142 -6.66 -8.30 7.78
C LYS A 142 -6.97 -8.47 6.30
N ILE A 143 -6.10 -7.97 5.43
CA ILE A 143 -6.27 -8.09 3.99
C ILE A 143 -6.18 -9.55 3.56
N LYS A 144 -5.15 -10.24 4.02
CA LYS A 144 -4.95 -11.66 3.70
C LYS A 144 -6.10 -12.53 4.18
N ALA A 145 -6.68 -12.21 5.34
CA ALA A 145 -7.83 -12.96 5.86
C ALA A 145 -9.04 -12.90 4.92
N GLN A 146 -9.17 -11.83 4.13
CA GLN A 146 -10.25 -11.69 3.16
C GLN A 146 -9.98 -12.41 1.84
N TYR A 147 -8.72 -12.61 1.47
CA TYR A 147 -8.34 -13.10 0.14
C TYR A 147 -7.70 -14.48 0.11
N VAL A 148 -6.84 -14.79 1.08
CA VAL A 148 -6.05 -16.04 1.04
C VAL A 148 -6.87 -17.21 1.54
N ARG A 149 -6.93 -18.27 0.74
CA ARG A 149 -7.65 -19.51 1.05
C ARG A 149 -6.71 -20.69 0.84
N GLY A 150 -6.41 -21.42 1.91
CA GLY A 150 -5.54 -22.59 1.83
C GLY A 150 -4.05 -22.26 1.79
N TYR A 151 -3.26 -23.21 1.32
CA TYR A 151 -1.80 -23.16 1.42
C TYR A 151 -1.07 -23.43 0.11
N GLY A 152 -1.78 -23.47 -0.99
CA GLY A 152 -1.21 -23.79 -2.29
C GLY A 152 -0.39 -22.66 -2.89
N GLU A 153 0.14 -22.91 -4.07
CA GLU A 153 0.94 -21.96 -4.84
C GLU A 153 0.14 -20.69 -5.16
N CYS A 154 -1.13 -20.84 -5.55
CA CYS A 154 -2.02 -19.69 -5.80
C CYS A 154 -2.23 -18.87 -4.55
N SER A 155 -2.43 -19.52 -3.41
CA SER A 155 -2.65 -18.83 -2.13
C SER A 155 -1.43 -17.99 -1.73
N LYS A 156 -0.24 -18.51 -1.98
CA LYS A 156 1.01 -17.79 -1.76
C LYS A 156 1.08 -16.53 -2.63
N LEU A 157 0.73 -16.67 -3.92
CA LEU A 157 0.74 -15.55 -4.85
C LEU A 157 -0.28 -14.48 -4.49
N VAL A 158 -1.48 -14.88 -4.05
CA VAL A 158 -2.52 -13.95 -3.58
C VAL A 158 -2.02 -13.21 -2.33
N GLY A 159 -1.37 -13.91 -1.41
CA GLY A 159 -0.78 -13.28 -0.22
C GLY A 159 0.28 -12.26 -0.57
N GLU A 160 1.16 -12.59 -1.52
CA GLU A 160 2.19 -11.65 -2.00
C GLU A 160 1.57 -10.42 -2.67
N ALA A 161 0.52 -10.63 -3.46
CA ALA A 161 -0.20 -9.53 -4.11
C ALA A 161 -0.88 -8.63 -3.08
N ALA A 162 -1.44 -9.23 -2.02
CA ALA A 162 -2.08 -8.47 -0.94
C ALA A 162 -1.06 -7.61 -0.19
N ASP A 163 0.12 -8.15 0.11
CA ASP A 163 1.20 -7.41 0.76
C ASP A 163 1.67 -6.25 -0.12
N ASP A 164 1.83 -6.48 -1.42
CA ASP A 164 2.21 -5.44 -2.38
C ASP A 164 1.14 -4.36 -2.48
N ALA A 165 -0.13 -4.77 -2.54
CA ALA A 165 -1.26 -3.84 -2.59
C ALA A 165 -1.25 -2.91 -1.37
N PHE A 166 -1.00 -3.47 -0.19
CA PHE A 166 -0.95 -2.65 1.02
C PHE A 166 0.22 -1.68 0.97
N LYS A 167 1.43 -2.20 0.76
CA LYS A 167 2.66 -1.39 0.81
C LYS A 167 2.69 -0.30 -0.24
N ARG A 168 2.31 -0.62 -1.47
CA ARG A 168 2.48 0.26 -2.63
C ARG A 168 1.27 1.15 -2.91
N LEU A 169 0.07 0.66 -2.62
CA LEU A 169 -1.17 1.33 -3.01
C LEU A 169 -2.03 1.80 -1.84
N LEU A 170 -2.38 0.90 -0.92
CA LEU A 170 -3.29 1.22 0.19
C LEU A 170 -2.67 2.15 1.22
N LYS A 171 -1.48 1.81 1.70
CA LYS A 171 -0.81 2.58 2.75
C LYS A 171 -0.61 4.04 2.36
N PRO A 172 -0.01 4.36 1.19
CA PRO A 172 0.14 5.76 0.78
C PRO A 172 -1.20 6.47 0.62
N SER A 173 -2.21 5.79 0.09
CA SER A 173 -3.53 6.37 -0.14
C SER A 173 -4.25 6.70 1.18
N ILE A 174 -4.24 5.76 2.12
CA ILE A 174 -4.95 5.92 3.40
C ILE A 174 -4.24 6.95 4.29
N GLU A 175 -2.91 6.98 4.28
CA GLU A 175 -2.15 7.95 5.08
C GLU A 175 -2.34 9.39 4.60
N THR A 176 -2.77 9.61 3.36
CA THR A 176 -3.05 10.96 2.84
C THR A 176 -4.49 11.41 3.05
N GLU A 177 -5.36 10.51 3.47
CA GLU A 177 -6.74 10.87 3.83
C GLU A 177 -6.78 11.70 5.16
#